data_7ba430fb1672fabd92024e9de4d88f73
#
_entry.id   7ba430fb1672fabd92024e9de4d88f73
#
_cell.length_a   1.000
_cell.length_b   1.000
_cell.length_c   1.000
_cell.angle_alpha   90.00
_cell.angle_beta   90.00
_cell.angle_gamma   90.00
#
_symmetry.space_group_name_H-M   'P 1'
#
loop_
_entity.id
_entity.type
_entity.pdbx_description
1 polymer ?
#
loop_
_entity_poly.entity_id
_entity_poly.type
_entity_poly.pdbx_seq_one_letter_code
_entity_poly.pdbx_strand_id
1 'polypeptide(L)'
;MVGVSAEEGLESPLSKGIKLRGPWLLVNLLTAFVAGAVVGFFQDTIDQIVLLAMFLPILAGQSGNTGAQALAVLIREMTLGEVGDKITKQLIKETIMGLIHGAVTGGICAVVMYWLATQQNNPHAFMLAIIILVSMIASCIVSGLMGAFVPVTLKKLGADPAAASSIFLTTGTDVVSMGVMLFLATKFIINA
;
A
#
# COMPACT_ATOMS: atom_id res chain seq x y z
N MET A 1 -4.17 -13.99 7.27
CA MET A 1 -5.54 -13.90 7.80
C MET A 1 -5.89 -12.42 7.81
N VAL A 2 -6.99 -12.05 7.21
CA VAL A 2 -7.35 -10.65 6.94
C VAL A 2 -8.67 -10.38 7.64
N GLY A 3 -8.65 -9.76 8.82
CA GLY A 3 -9.86 -9.32 9.52
C GLY A 3 -10.85 -10.43 9.92
N VAL A 4 -10.39 -11.66 10.04
CA VAL A 4 -11.22 -12.80 10.42
C VAL A 4 -10.87 -13.24 11.84
N SER A 5 -11.89 -13.30 12.71
CA SER A 5 -11.73 -13.80 14.08
C SER A 5 -11.39 -15.30 14.07
N ALA A 6 -10.51 -15.70 15.01
CA ALA A 6 -10.21 -17.12 15.23
C ALA A 6 -11.45 -17.96 15.66
N GLU A 7 -12.52 -17.29 16.09
CA GLU A 7 -13.78 -17.94 16.49
C GLU A 7 -14.65 -18.36 15.31
N GLU A 8 -14.30 -17.94 14.08
CA GLU A 8 -15.05 -18.26 12.87
C GLU A 8 -14.45 -19.48 12.16
N GLY A 9 -15.25 -20.53 12.04
CA GLY A 9 -14.91 -21.76 11.33
C GLY A 9 -15.79 -21.98 10.09
N LEU A 10 -15.44 -22.97 9.28
CA LEU A 10 -16.19 -23.31 8.04
C LEU A 10 -17.65 -23.63 8.28
N GLU A 11 -17.99 -24.21 9.44
CA GLU A 11 -19.35 -24.59 9.83
C GLU A 11 -20.09 -23.48 10.61
N SER A 12 -19.47 -22.31 10.77
CA SER A 12 -20.12 -21.20 11.48
C SER A 12 -21.36 -20.71 10.74
N PRO A 13 -22.48 -20.45 11.45
CA PRO A 13 -23.69 -19.93 10.80
C PRO A 13 -23.44 -18.53 10.22
N LEU A 14 -24.13 -18.18 9.14
CA LEU A 14 -24.03 -16.90 8.43
C LEU A 14 -24.13 -15.68 9.36
N SER A 15 -25.04 -15.73 10.33
CA SER A 15 -25.23 -14.65 11.32
C SER A 15 -23.98 -14.39 12.16
N LYS A 16 -23.21 -15.43 12.49
CA LYS A 16 -21.95 -15.32 13.22
C LYS A 16 -20.88 -14.64 12.35
N GLY A 17 -20.74 -15.06 11.09
CA GLY A 17 -19.83 -14.45 10.13
C GLY A 17 -20.11 -12.96 9.93
N ILE A 18 -21.36 -12.56 9.75
CA ILE A 18 -21.77 -11.15 9.61
C ILE A 18 -21.39 -10.35 10.85
N LYS A 19 -21.65 -10.86 12.05
CA LYS A 19 -21.32 -10.18 13.31
C LYS A 19 -19.81 -10.03 13.53
N LEU A 20 -19.01 -11.01 13.16
CA LEU A 20 -17.56 -10.98 13.36
C LEU A 20 -16.83 -10.16 12.31
N ARG A 21 -17.23 -10.23 11.04
CA ARG A 21 -16.58 -9.51 9.94
C ARG A 21 -17.13 -8.11 9.70
N GLY A 22 -18.44 -7.90 9.93
CA GLY A 22 -19.14 -6.65 9.63
C GLY A 22 -18.46 -5.41 10.21
N PRO A 23 -18.13 -5.35 11.50
CA PRO A 23 -17.44 -4.20 12.09
C PRO A 23 -16.09 -3.89 11.41
N TRP A 24 -15.30 -4.91 11.12
CA TRP A 24 -14.01 -4.74 10.46
C TRP A 24 -14.13 -4.24 9.02
N LEU A 25 -15.17 -4.70 8.29
CA LEU A 25 -15.47 -4.19 6.94
C LEU A 25 -15.90 -2.73 6.96
N LEU A 26 -16.66 -2.30 7.98
CA LEU A 26 -17.01 -0.88 8.15
C LEU A 26 -15.80 -0.02 8.48
N VAL A 27 -14.90 -0.50 9.35
CA VAL A 27 -13.62 0.18 9.62
C VAL A 27 -12.80 0.30 8.35
N ASN A 28 -12.69 -0.79 7.58
CA ASN A 28 -11.99 -0.77 6.30
C ASN A 28 -12.62 0.22 5.29
N LEU A 29 -13.95 0.31 5.24
CA LEU A 29 -14.64 1.28 4.40
C LEU A 29 -14.31 2.73 4.81
N LEU A 30 -14.34 3.02 6.11
CA LEU A 30 -13.97 4.36 6.61
C LEU A 30 -12.54 4.71 6.26
N THR A 31 -11.61 3.77 6.43
CA THR A 31 -10.20 4.01 6.08
C THR A 31 -9.99 4.11 4.57
N ALA A 32 -10.77 3.42 3.75
CA ALA A 32 -10.75 3.58 2.29
C ALA A 32 -11.18 4.99 1.85
N PHE A 33 -12.11 5.63 2.56
CA PHE A 33 -12.45 7.03 2.32
C PHE A 33 -11.28 7.99 2.57
N VAL A 34 -10.36 7.65 3.48
CA VAL A 34 -9.13 8.45 3.69
C VAL A 34 -8.25 8.41 2.44
N ALA A 35 -8.05 7.23 1.84
CA ALA A 35 -7.32 7.10 0.57
C ALA A 35 -8.05 7.85 -0.58
N GLY A 36 -9.39 7.73 -0.63
CA GLY A 36 -10.22 8.48 -1.58
C GLY A 36 -10.10 10.00 -1.41
N ALA A 37 -10.02 10.49 -0.17
CA ALA A 37 -9.84 11.92 0.10
C ALA A 37 -8.46 12.43 -0.38
N VAL A 38 -7.41 11.61 -0.28
CA VAL A 38 -6.09 11.95 -0.86
C VAL A 38 -6.21 12.12 -2.39
N VAL A 39 -6.87 11.20 -3.07
CA VAL A 39 -7.10 11.32 -4.53
C VAL A 39 -7.91 12.56 -4.85
N GLY A 40 -8.99 12.82 -4.09
CA GLY A 40 -9.83 14.01 -4.26
C GLY A 40 -9.08 15.34 -4.04
N PHE A 41 -8.11 15.37 -3.11
CA PHE A 41 -7.26 16.55 -2.90
C PHE A 41 -6.40 16.90 -4.12
N PHE A 42 -6.02 15.90 -4.92
CA PHE A 42 -5.25 16.08 -6.15
C PHE A 42 -6.10 15.97 -7.43
N GLN A 43 -7.42 16.18 -7.34
CA GLN A 43 -8.31 16.05 -8.49
C GLN A 43 -7.86 16.91 -9.68
N ASP A 44 -7.50 18.16 -9.46
CA ASP A 44 -7.04 19.07 -10.53
C ASP A 44 -5.80 18.53 -11.28
N THR A 45 -4.92 17.83 -10.58
CA THR A 45 -3.74 17.19 -11.20
C THR A 45 -4.16 16.00 -12.07
N ILE A 46 -5.12 15.22 -11.62
CA ILE A 46 -5.65 14.08 -12.38
C ILE A 46 -6.39 14.57 -13.61
N ASP A 47 -7.20 15.62 -13.50
CA ASP A 47 -7.98 16.19 -14.61
C ASP A 47 -7.05 16.72 -15.71
N GLN A 48 -5.90 17.28 -15.35
CA GLN A 48 -4.89 17.74 -16.30
C GLN A 48 -4.05 16.60 -16.89
N ILE A 49 -3.82 15.53 -16.13
CA ILE A 49 -3.00 14.38 -16.55
C ILE A 49 -3.77 13.08 -16.29
N VAL A 50 -4.78 12.81 -17.09
CA VAL A 50 -5.67 11.64 -16.93
C VAL A 50 -4.91 10.30 -16.90
N LEU A 51 -3.73 10.22 -17.55
CA LEU A 51 -2.87 9.04 -17.49
C LEU A 51 -2.54 8.59 -16.05
N LEU A 52 -2.43 9.53 -15.10
CA LEU A 52 -2.15 9.20 -13.70
C LEU A 52 -3.24 8.31 -13.09
N ALA A 53 -4.50 8.53 -13.46
CA ALA A 53 -5.62 7.74 -12.97
C ALA A 53 -5.46 6.23 -13.26
N MET A 54 -4.86 5.87 -14.41
CA MET A 54 -4.62 4.46 -14.76
C MET A 54 -3.58 3.80 -13.84
N PHE A 55 -2.65 4.58 -13.29
CA PHE A 55 -1.57 4.07 -12.45
C PHE A 55 -1.90 4.04 -10.96
N LEU A 56 -2.95 4.76 -10.51
CA LEU A 56 -3.40 4.71 -9.11
C LEU A 56 -3.62 3.28 -8.60
N PRO A 57 -4.46 2.45 -9.26
CA PRO A 57 -4.68 1.07 -8.81
C PRO A 57 -3.44 0.19 -8.97
N ILE A 58 -2.56 0.47 -9.93
CA ILE A 58 -1.34 -0.30 -10.14
C ILE A 58 -0.37 -0.08 -8.97
N LEU A 59 -0.14 1.20 -8.59
CA LEU A 59 0.73 1.52 -7.47
C LEU A 59 0.18 1.01 -6.14
N ALA A 60 -1.11 1.24 -5.87
CA ALA A 60 -1.78 0.77 -4.67
C ALA A 60 -1.73 -0.77 -4.56
N GLY A 61 -2.08 -1.48 -5.62
CA GLY A 61 -2.07 -2.93 -5.65
C GLY A 61 -0.67 -3.52 -5.44
N GLN A 62 0.34 -2.98 -6.11
CA GLN A 62 1.72 -3.48 -6.00
C GLN A 62 2.32 -3.18 -4.62
N SER A 63 2.13 -1.97 -4.10
CA SER A 63 2.58 -1.62 -2.75
C SER A 63 1.84 -2.42 -1.68
N GLY A 64 0.53 -2.58 -1.81
CA GLY A 64 -0.28 -3.41 -0.92
C GLY A 64 0.20 -4.87 -0.86
N ASN A 65 0.53 -5.47 -2.01
CA ASN A 65 1.09 -6.83 -2.07
C ASN A 65 2.47 -6.92 -1.37
N THR A 66 3.33 -5.92 -1.57
CA THR A 66 4.65 -5.86 -0.90
C THR A 66 4.48 -5.82 0.62
N GLY A 67 3.58 -4.97 1.12
CA GLY A 67 3.28 -4.89 2.55
C GLY A 67 2.64 -6.15 3.10
N ALA A 68 1.73 -6.79 2.35
CA ALA A 68 1.08 -8.04 2.76
C ALA A 68 2.09 -9.20 2.88
N GLN A 69 3.10 -9.26 2.01
CA GLN A 69 4.17 -10.26 2.11
C GLN A 69 5.03 -10.04 3.37
N ALA A 70 5.42 -8.80 3.66
CA ALA A 70 6.15 -8.45 4.87
C ALA A 70 5.34 -8.78 6.14
N LEU A 71 4.04 -8.43 6.13
CA LEU A 71 3.09 -8.74 7.20
C LEU A 71 2.99 -10.24 7.46
N ALA A 72 2.84 -11.05 6.39
CA ALA A 72 2.70 -12.49 6.51
C ALA A 72 3.95 -13.14 7.15
N VAL A 73 5.15 -12.70 6.77
CA VAL A 73 6.40 -13.15 7.38
C VAL A 73 6.43 -12.79 8.86
N LEU A 74 6.10 -11.54 9.20
CA LEU A 74 6.20 -11.11 10.58
C LEU A 74 5.15 -11.76 11.50
N ILE A 75 3.90 -11.91 11.05
CA ILE A 75 2.88 -12.63 11.84
C ILE A 75 3.32 -14.07 12.12
N ARG A 76 3.92 -14.75 11.13
CA ARG A 76 4.46 -16.09 11.32
C ARG A 76 5.54 -16.11 12.40
N GLU A 77 6.52 -15.20 12.34
CA GLU A 77 7.59 -15.10 13.36
C GLU A 77 7.02 -14.74 14.75
N MET A 78 5.98 -13.90 14.80
CA MET A 78 5.31 -13.57 16.05
C MET A 78 4.62 -14.77 16.70
N THR A 79 4.02 -15.68 15.91
CA THR A 79 3.40 -16.91 16.42
C THR A 79 4.42 -17.93 16.91
N LEU A 80 5.64 -17.91 16.36
CA LEU A 80 6.77 -18.75 16.81
C LEU A 80 7.50 -18.16 18.03
N GLY A 81 7.15 -16.94 18.46
CA GLY A 81 7.78 -16.27 19.60
C GLY A 81 9.17 -15.69 19.29
N GLU A 82 9.55 -15.56 18.02
CA GLU A 82 10.91 -15.25 17.60
C GLU A 82 11.19 -13.77 17.29
N VAL A 83 10.22 -12.87 17.47
CA VAL A 83 10.35 -11.47 16.99
C VAL A 83 11.31 -10.63 17.83
N GLY A 84 11.34 -10.77 19.14
CA GLY A 84 12.25 -10.11 20.09
C GLY A 84 13.13 -8.98 19.50
N ASP A 85 14.45 -9.12 19.69
CA ASP A 85 15.45 -8.14 19.21
C ASP A 85 15.69 -8.17 17.69
N LYS A 86 15.03 -9.08 16.95
CA LYS A 86 15.20 -9.24 15.50
C LYS A 86 14.45 -8.19 14.66
N ILE A 87 13.58 -7.36 15.28
CA ILE A 87 12.73 -6.39 14.56
C ILE A 87 13.54 -5.41 13.71
N THR A 88 14.64 -4.89 14.23
CA THR A 88 15.50 -3.96 13.49
C THR A 88 16.08 -4.58 12.23
N LYS A 89 16.54 -5.84 12.31
CA LYS A 89 17.04 -6.57 11.14
C LYS A 89 15.94 -6.78 10.10
N GLN A 90 14.72 -7.08 10.57
CA GLN A 90 13.56 -7.24 9.68
C GLN A 90 13.22 -5.91 8.97
N LEU A 91 13.19 -4.79 9.69
CA LEU A 91 12.93 -3.48 9.07
C LEU A 91 13.98 -3.13 7.99
N ILE A 92 15.26 -3.37 8.26
CA ILE A 92 16.32 -3.15 7.26
C ILE A 92 16.12 -4.06 6.05
N LYS A 93 15.81 -5.33 6.26
CA LYS A 93 15.54 -6.29 5.19
C LYS A 93 14.34 -5.85 4.34
N GLU A 94 13.23 -5.45 4.96
CA GLU A 94 12.04 -5.00 4.23
C GLU A 94 12.31 -3.70 3.45
N THR A 95 13.14 -2.78 3.98
CA THR A 95 13.56 -1.58 3.26
C THR A 95 14.32 -1.94 1.98
N ILE A 96 15.30 -2.85 2.08
CA ILE A 96 16.09 -3.29 0.92
C ILE A 96 15.21 -4.03 -0.09
N MET A 97 14.35 -4.92 0.37
CA MET A 97 13.41 -5.64 -0.50
C MET A 97 12.43 -4.67 -1.19
N GLY A 98 11.90 -3.71 -0.45
CA GLY A 98 11.03 -2.67 -1.01
C GLY A 98 11.73 -1.82 -2.08
N LEU A 99 13.01 -1.47 -1.86
CA LEU A 99 13.82 -0.77 -2.85
C LEU A 99 14.00 -1.60 -4.12
N ILE A 100 14.41 -2.87 -3.99
CA ILE A 100 14.66 -3.76 -5.14
C ILE A 100 13.36 -4.04 -5.91
N HIS A 101 12.30 -4.47 -5.22
CA HIS A 101 11.02 -4.77 -5.85
C HIS A 101 10.39 -3.51 -6.45
N GLY A 102 10.47 -2.39 -5.74
CA GLY A 102 9.99 -1.09 -6.24
C GLY A 102 10.75 -0.62 -7.48
N ALA A 103 12.08 -0.84 -7.53
CA ALA A 103 12.88 -0.49 -8.72
C ALA A 103 12.52 -1.37 -9.93
N VAL A 104 12.36 -2.67 -9.73
CA VAL A 104 12.02 -3.60 -10.83
C VAL A 104 10.60 -3.33 -11.34
N THR A 105 9.60 -3.33 -10.45
CA THR A 105 8.20 -3.14 -10.85
C THR A 105 7.94 -1.69 -11.30
N GLY A 106 8.54 -0.72 -10.62
CA GLY A 106 8.49 0.69 -11.01
C GLY A 106 9.16 0.95 -12.34
N GLY A 107 10.28 0.27 -12.65
CA GLY A 107 10.93 0.34 -13.96
C GLY A 107 10.03 -0.14 -15.10
N ILE A 108 9.34 -1.26 -14.90
CA ILE A 108 8.36 -1.77 -15.87
C ILE A 108 7.21 -0.76 -16.04
N CYS A 109 6.66 -0.27 -14.94
CA CYS A 109 5.57 0.72 -14.98
C CYS A 109 6.03 2.04 -15.64
N ALA A 110 7.26 2.48 -15.40
CA ALA A 110 7.82 3.69 -16.01
C ALA A 110 7.96 3.57 -17.54
N VAL A 111 8.38 2.40 -18.02
CA VAL A 111 8.44 2.12 -19.48
C VAL A 111 7.04 2.17 -20.09
N VAL A 112 6.04 1.56 -19.44
CA VAL A 112 4.65 1.59 -19.89
C VAL A 112 4.10 3.03 -19.86
N MET A 113 4.34 3.78 -18.78
CA MET A 113 3.92 5.19 -18.69
C MET A 113 4.56 6.03 -19.80
N TYR A 114 5.86 5.88 -20.00
CA TYR A 114 6.58 6.60 -21.07
C TYR A 114 5.98 6.32 -22.44
N TRP A 115 5.73 5.06 -22.74
CA TRP A 115 5.11 4.65 -24.01
C TRP A 115 3.71 5.25 -24.19
N LEU A 116 2.83 5.11 -23.17
CA LEU A 116 1.47 5.65 -23.22
C LEU A 116 1.46 7.18 -23.36
N ALA A 117 2.29 7.89 -22.60
CA ALA A 117 2.38 9.33 -22.66
C ALA A 117 2.92 9.83 -24.00
N THR A 118 3.88 9.10 -24.61
CA THR A 118 4.39 9.41 -25.95
C THR A 118 3.32 9.21 -27.02
N GLN A 119 2.50 8.15 -26.94
CA GLN A 119 1.39 7.94 -27.87
C GLN A 119 0.34 9.07 -27.82
N GLN A 120 0.20 9.71 -26.67
CA GLN A 120 -0.69 10.86 -26.48
C GLN A 120 -0.02 12.21 -26.78
N ASN A 121 1.22 12.20 -27.32
CA ASN A 121 2.03 13.39 -27.57
C ASN A 121 2.18 14.30 -26.32
N ASN A 122 2.22 13.68 -25.12
CA ASN A 122 2.36 14.42 -23.87
C ASN A 122 3.80 14.94 -23.73
N PRO A 123 4.03 16.26 -23.60
CA PRO A 123 5.39 16.85 -23.54
C PRO A 123 6.16 16.40 -22.29
N HIS A 124 5.46 15.94 -21.25
CA HIS A 124 6.04 15.49 -19.97
C HIS A 124 6.22 13.97 -19.88
N ALA A 125 6.20 13.23 -21.00
CA ALA A 125 6.27 11.77 -21.00
C ALA A 125 7.43 11.21 -20.19
N PHE A 126 8.63 11.78 -20.32
CA PHE A 126 9.82 11.36 -19.58
C PHE A 126 9.69 11.64 -18.07
N MET A 127 9.17 12.82 -17.70
CA MET A 127 8.98 13.19 -16.30
C MET A 127 7.92 12.30 -15.63
N LEU A 128 6.82 11.97 -16.32
CA LEU A 128 5.80 11.04 -15.85
C LEU A 128 6.38 9.66 -15.58
N ALA A 129 7.24 9.15 -16.45
CA ALA A 129 7.93 7.87 -16.24
C ALA A 129 8.80 7.88 -14.98
N ILE A 130 9.57 8.95 -14.76
CA ILE A 130 10.38 9.11 -13.54
C ILE A 130 9.49 9.17 -12.29
N ILE A 131 8.40 9.92 -12.34
CA ILE A 131 7.45 10.04 -11.23
C ILE A 131 6.90 8.66 -10.87
N ILE A 132 6.48 7.86 -11.83
CA ILE A 132 5.99 6.50 -11.59
C ILE A 132 7.07 5.62 -10.96
N LEU A 133 8.29 5.65 -11.49
CA LEU A 133 9.42 4.88 -10.94
C LEU A 133 9.68 5.24 -9.47
N VAL A 134 9.86 6.52 -9.19
CA VAL A 134 10.17 7.02 -7.84
C VAL A 134 9.01 6.73 -6.87
N SER A 135 7.78 6.94 -7.32
CA SER A 135 6.58 6.65 -6.51
C SER A 135 6.46 5.18 -6.16
N MET A 136 6.72 4.28 -7.12
CA MET A 136 6.69 2.83 -6.88
C MET A 136 7.77 2.41 -5.87
N ILE A 137 8.99 2.91 -6.02
CA ILE A 137 10.08 2.63 -5.08
C ILE A 137 9.71 3.09 -3.67
N ALA A 138 9.30 4.35 -3.53
CA ALA A 138 8.90 4.90 -2.23
C ALA A 138 7.74 4.12 -1.61
N SER A 139 6.73 3.79 -2.40
CA SER A 139 5.56 3.04 -1.96
C SER A 139 5.91 1.62 -1.50
N CYS A 140 6.75 0.89 -2.23
CA CYS A 140 7.18 -0.45 -1.84
C CYS A 140 8.03 -0.45 -0.56
N ILE A 141 8.92 0.55 -0.39
CA ILE A 141 9.71 0.70 0.85
C ILE A 141 8.77 0.95 2.04
N VAL A 142 7.89 1.93 1.94
CA VAL A 142 6.97 2.27 3.04
C VAL A 142 6.03 1.11 3.34
N SER A 143 5.54 0.41 2.31
CA SER A 143 4.67 -0.77 2.48
C SER A 143 5.36 -1.91 3.21
N GLY A 144 6.60 -2.24 2.85
CA GLY A 144 7.39 -3.25 3.56
C GLY A 144 7.61 -2.88 5.02
N LEU A 145 7.95 -1.62 5.29
CA LEU A 145 8.10 -1.11 6.66
C LEU A 145 6.79 -1.17 7.44
N MET A 146 5.67 -0.77 6.84
CA MET A 146 4.35 -0.85 7.47
C MET A 146 3.94 -2.30 7.76
N GLY A 147 4.19 -3.23 6.83
CA GLY A 147 3.94 -4.65 7.01
C GLY A 147 4.69 -5.24 8.21
N ALA A 148 5.88 -4.72 8.50
CA ALA A 148 6.66 -5.10 9.66
C ALA A 148 6.28 -4.32 10.94
N PHE A 149 5.97 -3.04 10.84
CA PHE A 149 5.74 -2.16 12.00
C PHE A 149 4.32 -2.30 12.58
N VAL A 150 3.29 -2.35 11.73
CA VAL A 150 1.88 -2.36 12.14
C VAL A 150 1.56 -3.50 13.11
N PRO A 151 1.87 -4.80 12.82
CA PRO A 151 1.51 -5.88 13.71
C PRO A 151 2.23 -5.82 15.07
N VAL A 152 3.47 -5.33 15.12
CA VAL A 152 4.20 -5.14 16.38
C VAL A 152 3.53 -4.07 17.23
N THR A 153 3.12 -2.97 16.60
CA THR A 153 2.43 -1.87 17.29
C THR A 153 1.08 -2.32 17.83
N LEU A 154 0.29 -3.02 17.03
CA LEU A 154 -1.02 -3.54 17.46
C LEU A 154 -0.88 -4.52 18.62
N LYS A 155 0.10 -5.42 18.60
CA LYS A 155 0.38 -6.31 19.71
C LYS A 155 0.72 -5.55 21.01
N LYS A 156 1.53 -4.50 20.92
CA LYS A 156 1.85 -3.66 22.08
C LYS A 156 0.64 -2.92 22.62
N LEU A 157 -0.33 -2.58 21.79
CA LEU A 157 -1.60 -1.95 22.17
C LEU A 157 -2.65 -2.94 22.68
N GLY A 158 -2.35 -4.25 22.72
CA GLY A 158 -3.28 -5.28 23.16
C GLY A 158 -4.33 -5.67 22.13
N ALA A 159 -4.21 -5.23 20.87
CA ALA A 159 -5.06 -5.62 19.76
C ALA A 159 -4.54 -6.90 19.09
N ASP A 160 -5.45 -7.68 18.47
CA ASP A 160 -5.07 -8.85 17.68
C ASP A 160 -4.39 -8.41 16.37
N PRO A 161 -3.07 -8.67 16.20
CA PRO A 161 -2.36 -8.29 14.99
C PRO A 161 -2.90 -9.00 13.74
N ALA A 162 -3.38 -10.23 13.87
CA ALA A 162 -3.88 -11.02 12.75
C ALA A 162 -5.21 -10.47 12.20
N ALA A 163 -6.05 -9.91 13.07
CA ALA A 163 -7.35 -9.37 12.66
C ALA A 163 -7.24 -7.95 12.09
N ALA A 164 -6.45 -7.08 12.73
CA ALA A 164 -6.45 -5.64 12.46
C ALA A 164 -5.36 -5.17 11.48
N SER A 165 -4.21 -5.87 11.41
CA SER A 165 -3.03 -5.36 10.67
C SER A 165 -3.29 -5.09 9.20
N SER A 166 -4.07 -5.91 8.52
CA SER A 166 -4.30 -5.76 7.08
C SER A 166 -5.05 -4.47 6.74
N ILE A 167 -6.00 -4.03 7.57
CA ILE A 167 -6.79 -2.82 7.34
C ILE A 167 -5.91 -1.59 7.42
N PHE A 168 -5.10 -1.49 8.49
CA PHE A 168 -4.17 -0.39 8.66
C PHE A 168 -3.07 -0.40 7.61
N LEU A 169 -2.59 -1.60 7.22
CA LEU A 169 -1.60 -1.76 6.17
C LEU A 169 -2.13 -1.25 4.83
N THR A 170 -3.26 -1.77 4.34
CA THR A 170 -3.80 -1.38 3.03
C THR A 170 -4.11 0.10 2.97
N THR A 171 -4.74 0.66 4.00
CA THR A 171 -5.00 2.10 4.05
C THR A 171 -3.72 2.92 3.96
N GLY A 172 -2.71 2.59 4.76
CA GLY A 172 -1.45 3.32 4.75
C GLY A 172 -0.70 3.18 3.43
N THR A 173 -0.71 1.99 2.84
CA THR A 173 -0.07 1.77 1.52
C THR A 173 -0.79 2.53 0.42
N ASP A 174 -2.13 2.58 0.41
CA ASP A 174 -2.91 3.30 -0.58
C ASP A 174 -2.69 4.81 -0.46
N VAL A 175 -2.79 5.37 0.76
CA VAL A 175 -2.53 6.79 1.01
C VAL A 175 -1.14 7.20 0.55
N VAL A 176 -0.11 6.41 0.90
CA VAL A 176 1.28 6.74 0.54
C VAL A 176 1.51 6.60 -0.96
N SER A 177 1.08 5.50 -1.58
CA SER A 177 1.35 5.24 -3.00
C SER A 177 0.66 6.28 -3.90
N MET A 178 -0.62 6.55 -3.67
CA MET A 178 -1.37 7.54 -4.43
C MET A 178 -0.90 8.96 -4.11
N GLY A 179 -0.69 9.26 -2.82
CA GLY A 179 -0.26 10.57 -2.37
C GLY A 179 1.11 10.98 -2.91
N VAL A 180 2.11 10.08 -2.85
CA VAL A 180 3.45 10.36 -3.38
C VAL A 180 3.41 10.60 -4.88
N MET A 181 2.72 9.74 -5.65
CA MET A 181 2.63 9.90 -7.09
C MET A 181 1.97 11.23 -7.48
N LEU A 182 0.82 11.52 -6.89
CA LEU A 182 0.06 12.74 -7.21
C LEU A 182 0.78 14.00 -6.74
N PHE A 183 1.41 13.97 -5.56
CA PHE A 183 2.23 15.07 -5.06
C PHE A 183 3.42 15.38 -6.00
N LEU A 184 4.15 14.35 -6.44
CA LEU A 184 5.26 14.53 -7.36
C LEU A 184 4.79 15.07 -8.72
N ALA A 185 3.68 14.56 -9.24
CA ALA A 185 3.10 15.04 -10.49
C ALA A 185 2.67 16.51 -10.39
N THR A 186 1.98 16.88 -9.30
CA THR A 186 1.61 18.28 -9.05
C THR A 186 2.84 19.18 -8.98
N LYS A 187 3.85 18.77 -8.20
CA LYS A 187 5.02 19.59 -7.94
C LYS A 187 5.92 19.80 -9.18
N PHE A 188 6.13 18.73 -9.97
CA PHE A 188 7.13 18.73 -11.04
C PHE A 188 6.55 18.88 -12.45
N ILE A 189 5.22 18.87 -12.60
CA ILE A 189 4.58 19.04 -13.90
C ILE A 189 3.60 20.21 -13.88
N ILE A 190 2.72 20.28 -12.87
CA ILE A 190 1.69 21.32 -12.84
C ILE A 190 2.23 22.66 -12.33
N ASN A 191 3.09 22.62 -11.30
CA ASN A 191 3.64 23.83 -10.66
C ASN A 191 5.10 24.11 -11.10
N ALA A 192 5.60 23.46 -12.17
CA ALA A 192 6.90 23.70 -12.75
C ALA A 192 6.81 24.85 -13.82
#